data_4a7922a2d59a428dcfbadcfd1a30cc2e
#
_entry.id   4a7922a2d59a428dcfbadcfd1a30cc2e
#
_cell.length_a   1.000
_cell.length_b   1.000
_cell.length_c   1.000
_cell.angle_alpha   90.00
_cell.angle_beta   90.00
_cell.angle_gamma   90.00
#
_symmetry.space_group_name_H-M   'P 1'
#
loop_
_entity.id
_entity.type
_entity.pdbx_description
1 polymer ?
#
loop_
_entity_poly.entity_id
_entity_poly.type
_entity_poly.pdbx_seq_one_letter_code
_entity_poly.pdbx_strand_id
1 'polypeptide(L)'
;YYESMMRLSFEHFGKLLIIGTQLDITERMQMVKKTQELIAKRELAMKVSNIIHWDFDVRTQEFEAYNDPINDYASDKLVSIQRYMDVIHPEDRSSSYDAIQSMLSGKELTINFTCRMQTKYDESWQYCNIIGVPFEKDEYGNNVRYTGFRQNISKLHQLNEELEERNYKMQLTFKTVGMSYWDFEVKSKQFKAFNDPVNDFHSENVITPEDYLHVTHPEDIELVRNHIN
;
A
#
# COMPACT_ATOMS: atom_id res chain seq x y z
N TYR A 1 -3.74 1.83 41.16
CA TYR A 1 -4.88 0.90 41.14
C TYR A 1 -4.55 -0.28 42.01
N TYR A 2 -5.53 -0.72 42.83
CA TYR A 2 -5.36 -1.86 43.70
C TYR A 2 -6.48 -2.87 43.48
N GLU A 3 -6.12 -4.13 43.34
CA GLU A 3 -7.05 -5.26 43.36
C GLU A 3 -7.08 -5.81 44.77
N SER A 4 -8.26 -5.85 45.38
CA SER A 4 -8.45 -6.36 46.73
C SER A 4 -9.26 -7.64 46.68
N MET A 5 -8.74 -8.70 47.27
CA MET A 5 -9.45 -9.97 47.40
C MET A 5 -9.63 -10.27 48.88
N MET A 6 -10.89 -10.43 49.29
CA MET A 6 -11.22 -10.83 50.65
C MET A 6 -11.41 -12.35 50.69
N ARG A 7 -10.57 -13.03 51.45
CA ARG A 7 -10.58 -14.48 51.54
C ARG A 7 -10.65 -14.93 52.98
N LEU A 8 -11.71 -15.59 53.38
CA LEU A 8 -11.96 -16.21 54.69
C LEU A 8 -12.23 -15.29 55.87
N SER A 9 -13.40 -15.47 56.43
CA SER A 9 -13.68 -15.17 57.84
C SER A 9 -13.57 -16.47 58.66
N PHE A 10 -12.82 -16.44 59.73
CA PHE A 10 -12.78 -17.55 60.72
C PHE A 10 -12.79 -16.98 62.13
N GLU A 11 -13.35 -17.76 63.04
CA GLU A 11 -13.39 -17.42 64.44
C GLU A 11 -12.14 -17.93 65.15
N HIS A 12 -11.41 -17.06 65.82
CA HIS A 12 -10.22 -17.39 66.57
C HIS A 12 -10.26 -16.63 67.90
N PHE A 13 -10.25 -17.37 69.01
CA PHE A 13 -10.37 -16.79 70.40
C PHE A 13 -11.59 -15.85 70.57
N GLY A 14 -12.77 -16.24 70.04
CA GLY A 14 -13.97 -15.46 70.11
C GLY A 14 -13.97 -14.14 69.31
N LYS A 15 -13.04 -13.99 68.36
CA LYS A 15 -12.95 -12.87 67.43
C LYS A 15 -13.10 -13.34 66.00
N LEU A 16 -13.93 -12.64 65.24
CA LEU A 16 -14.05 -12.85 63.80
C LEU A 16 -12.87 -12.14 63.12
N LEU A 17 -12.03 -12.93 62.43
CA LEU A 17 -10.91 -12.42 61.66
C LEU A 17 -11.25 -12.51 60.16
N ILE A 18 -10.98 -11.42 59.45
CA ILE A 18 -11.09 -11.35 57.99
C ILE A 18 -9.69 -11.13 57.45
N ILE A 19 -9.22 -12.03 56.58
CA ILE A 19 -7.95 -11.88 55.91
C ILE A 19 -8.21 -11.46 54.47
N GLY A 20 -7.63 -10.33 54.09
CA GLY A 20 -7.65 -9.82 52.72
C GLY A 20 -6.23 -9.66 52.17
N THR A 21 -6.10 -9.76 50.87
CA THR A 21 -4.88 -9.41 50.15
C THR A 21 -5.16 -8.22 49.28
N GLN A 22 -4.17 -7.35 49.13
CA GLN A 22 -4.23 -6.21 48.24
C GLN A 22 -3.01 -6.25 47.32
N LEU A 23 -3.27 -6.18 46.06
CA LEU A 23 -2.22 -6.20 45.01
C LEU A 23 -2.21 -4.85 44.31
N ASP A 24 -1.06 -4.22 44.18
CA ASP A 24 -0.89 -3.05 43.32
C ASP A 24 -0.85 -3.51 41.88
N ILE A 25 -1.85 -3.10 41.10
CA ILE A 25 -1.98 -3.41 39.65
C ILE A 25 -1.78 -2.15 38.80
N THR A 26 -1.20 -1.08 39.36
CA THR A 26 -1.05 0.20 38.65
C THR A 26 -0.27 0.04 37.35
N GLU A 27 0.87 -0.64 37.37
CA GLU A 27 1.70 -0.88 36.18
C GLU A 27 0.94 -1.69 35.14
N ARG A 28 0.25 -2.74 35.54
CA ARG A 28 -0.59 -3.56 34.65
C ARG A 28 -1.68 -2.73 33.98
N MET A 29 -2.38 -1.89 34.73
CA MET A 29 -3.43 -1.01 34.22
C MET A 29 -2.88 0.06 33.27
N GLN A 30 -1.70 0.61 33.53
CA GLN A 30 -1.02 1.54 32.64
C GLN A 30 -0.63 0.85 31.32
N MET A 31 -0.11 -0.37 31.36
CA MET A 31 0.21 -1.15 30.16
C MET A 31 -1.04 -1.44 29.33
N VAL A 32 -2.13 -1.88 29.97
CA VAL A 32 -3.41 -2.13 29.29
C VAL A 32 -3.91 -0.87 28.58
N LYS A 33 -3.92 0.27 29.30
CA LYS A 33 -4.35 1.55 28.74
C LYS A 33 -3.49 1.97 27.55
N LYS A 34 -2.17 1.88 27.66
CA LYS A 34 -1.24 2.20 26.59
C LYS A 34 -1.45 1.31 25.36
N THR A 35 -1.68 0.01 25.58
CA THR A 35 -1.97 -0.93 24.49
C THR A 35 -3.28 -0.58 23.78
N GLN A 36 -4.34 -0.25 24.54
CA GLN A 36 -5.62 0.18 23.98
C GLN A 36 -5.48 1.47 23.14
N GLU A 37 -4.71 2.45 23.64
CA GLU A 37 -4.43 3.68 22.89
C GLU A 37 -3.68 3.41 21.58
N LEU A 38 -2.73 2.49 21.58
CA LEU A 38 -1.99 2.09 20.35
C LEU A 38 -2.90 1.39 19.35
N ILE A 39 -3.76 0.49 19.82
CA ILE A 39 -4.75 -0.20 18.97
C ILE A 39 -5.69 0.83 18.33
N ALA A 40 -6.27 1.74 19.12
CA ALA A 40 -7.18 2.76 18.61
C ALA A 40 -6.50 3.69 17.58
N LYS A 41 -5.24 4.09 17.81
CA LYS A 41 -4.46 4.89 16.86
C LYS A 41 -4.21 4.13 15.56
N ARG A 42 -3.86 2.82 15.64
CA ARG A 42 -3.66 1.96 14.48
C ARG A 42 -4.96 1.84 13.66
N GLU A 43 -6.06 1.55 14.31
CA GLU A 43 -7.38 1.42 13.64
C GLU A 43 -7.78 2.72 12.94
N LEU A 44 -7.59 3.86 13.60
CA LEU A 44 -7.88 5.16 13.00
C LEU A 44 -7.00 5.41 11.76
N ALA A 45 -5.69 5.15 11.85
CA ALA A 45 -4.77 5.32 10.73
C ALA A 45 -5.15 4.43 9.54
N MET A 46 -5.50 3.16 9.78
CA MET A 46 -5.95 2.23 8.76
C MET A 46 -7.25 2.70 8.10
N LYS A 47 -8.21 3.15 8.91
CA LYS A 47 -9.50 3.67 8.40
C LYS A 47 -9.34 4.92 7.54
N VAL A 48 -8.51 5.88 7.95
CA VAL A 48 -8.23 7.11 7.19
C VAL A 48 -7.52 6.81 5.87
N SER A 49 -6.63 5.81 5.87
CA SER A 49 -5.86 5.43 4.69
C SER A 49 -6.59 4.44 3.76
N ASN A 50 -7.84 4.05 4.06
CA ASN A 50 -8.57 3.00 3.35
C ASN A 50 -7.79 1.68 3.24
N ILE A 51 -7.07 1.34 4.30
CA ILE A 51 -6.29 0.11 4.40
C ILE A 51 -7.06 -0.90 5.24
N ILE A 52 -7.19 -2.10 4.72
CA ILE A 52 -7.82 -3.23 5.38
C ILE A 52 -6.75 -4.25 5.70
N HIS A 53 -6.71 -4.65 6.96
CA HIS A 53 -5.84 -5.73 7.41
C HIS A 53 -6.54 -7.06 7.19
N TRP A 54 -5.79 -8.05 6.71
CA TRP A 54 -6.25 -9.42 6.55
C TRP A 54 -5.21 -10.41 7.07
N ASP A 55 -5.69 -11.53 7.56
CA ASP A 55 -4.91 -12.72 7.88
C ASP A 55 -5.39 -13.89 7.02
N PHE A 56 -4.49 -14.80 6.70
CA PHE A 56 -4.78 -16.01 5.95
C PHE A 56 -4.15 -17.24 6.64
N ASP A 57 -4.96 -18.25 6.95
CA ASP A 57 -4.48 -19.54 7.47
C ASP A 57 -4.36 -20.55 6.32
N VAL A 58 -3.15 -21.07 6.12
CA VAL A 58 -2.83 -22.02 5.03
C VAL A 58 -3.54 -23.36 5.23
N ARG A 59 -3.77 -23.77 6.48
CA ARG A 59 -4.36 -25.06 6.84
C ARG A 59 -5.85 -25.12 6.55
N THR A 60 -6.57 -24.04 6.85
CA THR A 60 -8.00 -23.93 6.58
C THR A 60 -8.29 -23.33 5.21
N GLN A 61 -7.31 -22.68 4.59
CA GLN A 61 -7.44 -21.90 3.35
C GLN A 61 -8.50 -20.79 3.44
N GLU A 62 -8.56 -20.13 4.59
CA GLU A 62 -9.52 -19.09 4.88
C GLU A 62 -8.83 -17.76 5.18
N PHE A 63 -9.46 -16.69 4.70
CA PHE A 63 -9.10 -15.31 5.01
C PHE A 63 -9.96 -14.78 6.16
N GLU A 64 -9.36 -14.01 7.03
CA GLU A 64 -10.01 -13.15 7.99
C GLU A 64 -9.66 -11.70 7.69
N ALA A 65 -10.66 -10.86 7.36
CA ALA A 65 -10.44 -9.45 7.07
C ALA A 65 -11.13 -8.58 8.13
N TYR A 66 -10.39 -7.63 8.68
CA TYR A 66 -10.85 -6.79 9.77
C TYR A 66 -11.33 -5.44 9.25
N ASN A 67 -12.57 -5.07 9.64
CA ASN A 67 -13.18 -3.77 9.30
C ASN A 67 -13.26 -3.51 7.79
N ASP A 68 -13.66 -4.53 7.03
CA ASP A 68 -13.78 -4.42 5.58
C ASP A 68 -15.15 -3.83 5.18
N PRO A 69 -15.24 -2.53 4.85
CA PRO A 69 -16.50 -1.91 4.44
C PRO A 69 -16.90 -2.28 3.02
N ILE A 70 -16.00 -2.88 2.23
CA ILE A 70 -16.20 -3.13 0.81
C ILE A 70 -16.92 -4.44 0.57
N ASN A 71 -16.55 -5.51 1.27
CA ASN A 71 -16.98 -6.86 0.95
C ASN A 71 -17.89 -7.52 2.00
N ASP A 72 -18.35 -6.79 3.02
CA ASP A 72 -19.18 -7.33 4.11
C ASP A 72 -18.55 -8.57 4.79
N TYR A 73 -17.24 -8.66 4.74
CA TYR A 73 -16.50 -9.57 5.57
C TYR A 73 -16.50 -8.96 6.98
N ALA A 74 -17.58 -9.23 7.73
CA ALA A 74 -17.60 -8.87 9.13
C ALA A 74 -16.38 -9.49 9.80
N SER A 75 -15.82 -8.81 10.78
CA SER A 75 -14.63 -9.20 11.54
C SER A 75 -14.64 -10.65 12.05
N ASP A 76 -15.78 -11.29 12.04
CA ASP A 76 -16.00 -12.63 12.59
C ASP A 76 -16.29 -13.68 11.50
N LYS A 77 -16.16 -13.34 10.22
CA LYS A 77 -16.43 -14.28 9.14
C LYS A 77 -15.15 -14.64 8.40
N LEU A 78 -14.79 -15.90 8.53
CA LEU A 78 -13.78 -16.53 7.71
C LEU A 78 -14.30 -16.69 6.28
N VAL A 79 -13.47 -16.37 5.31
CA VAL A 79 -13.80 -16.40 3.88
C VAL A 79 -12.85 -17.31 3.15
N SER A 80 -13.38 -18.31 2.46
CA SER A 80 -12.59 -19.21 1.64
C SER A 80 -11.95 -18.47 0.44
N ILE A 81 -10.84 -19.02 -0.06
CA ILE A 81 -10.19 -18.51 -1.30
C ILE A 81 -11.21 -18.41 -2.43
N GLN A 82 -12.07 -19.41 -2.61
CA GLN A 82 -13.07 -19.40 -3.69
C GLN A 82 -13.99 -18.18 -3.60
N ARG A 83 -14.54 -17.91 -2.42
CA ARG A 83 -15.41 -16.76 -2.21
C ARG A 83 -14.66 -15.43 -2.36
N TYR A 84 -13.39 -15.40 -1.97
CA TYR A 84 -12.54 -14.23 -2.21
C TYR A 84 -12.34 -13.98 -3.71
N MET A 85 -12.14 -15.04 -4.51
CA MET A 85 -12.01 -14.94 -5.96
C MET A 85 -13.30 -14.48 -6.65
N ASP A 86 -14.48 -14.75 -6.08
CA ASP A 86 -15.78 -14.34 -6.66
C ASP A 86 -15.96 -12.83 -6.71
N VAL A 87 -15.36 -12.09 -5.78
CA VAL A 87 -15.40 -10.61 -5.73
C VAL A 87 -14.32 -9.95 -6.58
N ILE A 88 -13.38 -10.70 -7.13
CA ILE A 88 -12.36 -10.21 -8.07
C ILE A 88 -12.94 -10.16 -9.48
N HIS A 89 -12.59 -9.10 -10.22
CA HIS A 89 -12.97 -8.94 -11.62
C HIS A 89 -12.59 -10.19 -12.45
N PRO A 90 -13.47 -10.71 -13.32
CA PRO A 90 -13.22 -11.95 -14.06
C PRO A 90 -11.87 -12.01 -14.79
N GLU A 91 -11.44 -10.89 -15.41
CA GLU A 91 -10.15 -10.80 -16.11
C GLU A 91 -8.94 -10.89 -15.16
N ASP A 92 -9.10 -10.47 -13.89
CA ASP A 92 -8.00 -10.41 -12.93
C ASP A 92 -7.90 -11.69 -12.08
N ARG A 93 -8.87 -12.62 -12.20
CA ARG A 93 -8.94 -13.84 -11.38
C ARG A 93 -7.75 -14.76 -11.59
N SER A 94 -7.35 -14.99 -12.85
CA SER A 94 -6.25 -15.91 -13.15
C SER A 94 -4.94 -15.42 -12.52
N SER A 95 -4.57 -14.17 -12.76
CA SER A 95 -3.34 -13.59 -12.23
C SER A 95 -3.34 -13.50 -10.70
N SER A 96 -4.50 -13.18 -10.11
CA SER A 96 -4.67 -13.15 -8.64
C SER A 96 -4.53 -14.53 -8.02
N TYR A 97 -5.11 -15.55 -8.65
CA TYR A 97 -4.98 -16.93 -8.22
C TYR A 97 -3.52 -17.42 -8.29
N ASP A 98 -2.83 -17.12 -9.38
CA ASP A 98 -1.42 -17.48 -9.57
C ASP A 98 -0.52 -16.82 -8.52
N ALA A 99 -0.78 -15.56 -8.16
CA ALA A 99 -0.07 -14.86 -7.09
C ALA A 99 -0.29 -15.54 -5.72
N ILE A 100 -1.53 -15.90 -5.40
CA ILE A 100 -1.86 -16.64 -4.17
C ILE A 100 -1.18 -18.03 -4.17
N GLN A 101 -1.22 -18.75 -5.28
CA GLN A 101 -0.58 -20.08 -5.37
C GLN A 101 0.95 -19.99 -5.27
N SER A 102 1.58 -18.97 -5.84
CA SER A 102 3.02 -18.74 -5.69
C SER A 102 3.43 -18.51 -4.24
N MET A 103 2.61 -17.79 -3.47
CA MET A 103 2.78 -17.61 -2.03
C MET A 103 2.63 -18.93 -1.28
N LEU A 104 1.53 -19.68 -1.54
CA LEU A 104 1.23 -20.93 -0.84
C LEU A 104 2.27 -22.03 -1.10
N SER A 105 2.84 -22.06 -2.31
CA SER A 105 3.91 -22.98 -2.68
C SER A 105 5.28 -22.59 -2.10
N GLY A 106 5.39 -21.46 -1.42
CA GLY A 106 6.65 -20.92 -0.88
C GLY A 106 7.62 -20.42 -1.96
N LYS A 107 7.18 -20.31 -3.21
CA LYS A 107 7.99 -19.79 -4.32
C LYS A 107 8.30 -18.30 -4.12
N GLU A 108 7.33 -17.56 -3.61
CA GLU A 108 7.48 -16.15 -3.23
C GLU A 108 7.20 -15.97 -1.75
N LEU A 109 8.07 -15.21 -1.06
CA LEU A 109 7.89 -14.90 0.35
C LEU A 109 6.87 -13.81 0.61
N THR A 110 6.61 -12.97 -0.39
CA THR A 110 5.67 -11.84 -0.28
C THR A 110 4.66 -11.89 -1.42
N ILE A 111 3.43 -11.58 -1.10
CA ILE A 111 2.39 -11.27 -2.08
C ILE A 111 2.37 -9.77 -2.32
N ASN A 112 2.36 -9.36 -3.58
CA ASN A 112 2.11 -7.97 -3.98
C ASN A 112 1.50 -7.96 -5.38
N PHE A 113 0.20 -7.74 -5.44
CA PHE A 113 -0.51 -7.63 -6.73
C PHE A 113 -1.66 -6.64 -6.65
N THR A 114 -2.06 -6.14 -7.81
CA THR A 114 -3.22 -5.26 -7.97
C THR A 114 -4.31 -6.01 -8.72
N CYS A 115 -5.54 -5.86 -8.24
CA CYS A 115 -6.72 -6.38 -8.94
C CYS A 115 -7.92 -5.46 -8.75
N ARG A 116 -8.90 -5.60 -9.62
CA ARG A 116 -10.20 -4.96 -9.48
C ARG A 116 -11.10 -5.84 -8.61
N MET A 117 -11.70 -5.25 -7.58
CA MET A 117 -12.62 -5.94 -6.67
C MET A 117 -13.97 -5.23 -6.67
N GLN A 118 -15.04 -6.01 -6.62
CA GLN A 118 -16.40 -5.49 -6.56
C GLN A 118 -16.72 -4.99 -5.16
N THR A 119 -17.48 -3.89 -5.06
CA THR A 119 -18.02 -3.41 -3.80
C THR A 119 -19.44 -3.93 -3.58
N LYS A 120 -19.79 -4.15 -2.34
CA LYS A 120 -21.16 -4.61 -1.98
C LYS A 120 -22.21 -3.53 -2.24
N TYR A 121 -21.82 -2.25 -2.18
CA TYR A 121 -22.78 -1.15 -2.09
C TYR A 121 -23.15 -0.51 -3.42
N ASP A 122 -22.31 -0.61 -4.45
CA ASP A 122 -22.50 0.10 -5.72
C ASP A 122 -22.15 -0.72 -6.98
N GLU A 123 -21.90 -2.02 -6.82
CA GLU A 123 -21.48 -2.92 -7.91
C GLU A 123 -20.28 -2.40 -8.73
N SER A 124 -19.66 -1.30 -8.28
CA SER A 124 -18.52 -0.71 -8.96
C SER A 124 -17.23 -1.53 -8.72
N TRP A 125 -16.35 -1.52 -9.71
CA TRP A 125 -15.04 -2.12 -9.60
C TRP A 125 -14.06 -1.12 -8.97
N GLN A 126 -13.43 -1.53 -7.89
CA GLN A 126 -12.39 -0.74 -7.22
C GLN A 126 -11.03 -1.38 -7.45
N TYR A 127 -10.04 -0.57 -7.80
CA TYR A 127 -8.66 -0.99 -7.86
C TYR A 127 -8.11 -1.17 -6.45
N CYS A 128 -7.65 -2.38 -6.15
CA CYS A 128 -7.10 -2.74 -4.86
C CYS A 128 -5.67 -3.26 -5.03
N ASN A 129 -4.75 -2.76 -4.20
CA ASN A 129 -3.44 -3.37 -4.05
C ASN A 129 -3.44 -4.30 -2.82
N ILE A 130 -2.99 -5.53 -3.00
CA ILE A 130 -2.91 -6.57 -1.99
C ILE A 130 -1.45 -6.87 -1.70
N ILE A 131 -1.05 -6.70 -0.44
CA ILE A 131 0.31 -7.00 0.03
C ILE A 131 0.21 -7.95 1.20
N GLY A 132 1.03 -9.00 1.22
CA GLY A 132 1.08 -9.95 2.32
C GLY A 132 2.45 -10.55 2.52
N VAL A 133 2.72 -10.95 3.76
CA VAL A 133 3.98 -11.54 4.21
C VAL A 133 3.69 -12.75 5.13
N PRO A 134 4.59 -13.73 5.19
CA PRO A 134 4.46 -14.82 6.16
C PRO A 134 4.58 -14.26 7.59
N PHE A 135 3.68 -14.71 8.44
CA PHE A 135 3.60 -14.26 9.84
C PHE A 135 3.97 -15.35 10.84
N GLU A 136 3.55 -16.60 10.57
CA GLU A 136 3.76 -17.73 11.46
C GLU A 136 4.28 -18.94 10.69
N LYS A 137 5.18 -19.72 11.32
CA LYS A 137 5.72 -20.97 10.79
C LYS A 137 5.42 -22.13 11.73
N ASP A 138 5.29 -23.34 11.16
CA ASP A 138 5.23 -24.56 11.93
C ASP A 138 6.62 -25.00 12.46
N GLU A 139 6.65 -26.08 13.21
CA GLU A 139 7.88 -26.69 13.74
C GLU A 139 8.86 -27.17 12.67
N TYR A 140 8.38 -27.36 11.43
CA TYR A 140 9.18 -27.78 10.26
C TYR A 140 9.67 -26.58 9.42
N GLY A 141 9.30 -25.36 9.80
CA GLY A 141 9.69 -24.13 9.11
C GLY A 141 8.79 -23.75 7.93
N ASN A 142 7.68 -24.46 7.69
CA ASN A 142 6.71 -24.09 6.67
C ASN A 142 5.84 -22.91 7.13
N ASN A 143 5.52 -22.02 6.22
CA ASN A 143 4.62 -20.92 6.51
C ASN A 143 3.19 -21.45 6.68
N VAL A 144 2.59 -21.21 7.86
CA VAL A 144 1.22 -21.65 8.18
C VAL A 144 0.23 -20.49 8.28
N ARG A 145 0.72 -19.28 8.41
CA ARG A 145 -0.12 -18.07 8.45
C ARG A 145 0.56 -16.91 7.73
N TYR A 146 -0.23 -16.19 6.96
CA TYR A 146 0.16 -14.94 6.32
C TYR A 146 -0.68 -13.80 6.85
N THR A 147 -0.09 -12.62 6.91
CA THR A 147 -0.77 -11.38 7.28
C THR A 147 -0.49 -10.31 6.23
N GLY A 148 -1.42 -9.41 6.04
CA GLY A 148 -1.24 -8.41 5.00
C GLY A 148 -2.25 -7.28 5.03
N PHE A 149 -2.16 -6.47 3.99
CA PHE A 149 -3.01 -5.32 3.80
C PHE A 149 -3.61 -5.31 2.41
N ARG A 150 -4.86 -4.86 2.33
CA ARG A 150 -5.51 -4.45 1.09
C ARG A 150 -5.75 -2.95 1.15
N GLN A 151 -5.32 -2.24 0.12
CA GLN A 151 -5.51 -0.81 -0.02
C GLN A 151 -6.34 -0.50 -1.26
N ASN A 152 -7.38 0.32 -1.11
CA ASN A 152 -8.10 0.86 -2.26
C ASN A 152 -7.24 1.96 -2.91
N ILE A 153 -6.86 1.75 -4.15
CA ILE A 153 -6.02 2.66 -4.94
C ILE A 153 -6.78 3.27 -6.13
N SER A 154 -8.12 3.16 -6.17
CA SER A 154 -8.94 3.65 -7.30
C SER A 154 -8.71 5.13 -7.56
N LYS A 155 -8.59 5.96 -6.52
CA LYS A 155 -8.31 7.39 -6.67
C LYS A 155 -6.92 7.66 -7.26
N LEU A 156 -5.91 6.89 -6.82
CA LEU A 156 -4.56 6.97 -7.37
C LEU A 156 -4.54 6.57 -8.84
N HIS A 157 -5.22 5.45 -9.17
CA HIS A 157 -5.35 4.96 -10.55
C HIS A 157 -5.99 6.02 -11.45
N GLN A 158 -7.13 6.58 -11.03
CA GLN A 158 -7.81 7.63 -11.76
C GLN A 158 -6.91 8.86 -12.01
N LEU A 159 -6.17 9.31 -10.98
CA LEU A 159 -5.27 10.46 -11.12
C LEU A 159 -4.12 10.18 -12.09
N ASN A 160 -3.60 8.95 -12.11
CA ASN A 160 -2.58 8.55 -13.07
C ASN A 160 -3.14 8.54 -14.50
N GLU A 161 -4.33 7.98 -14.72
CA GLU A 161 -4.99 8.00 -16.03
C GLU A 161 -5.25 9.44 -16.52
N GLU A 162 -5.74 10.32 -15.66
CA GLU A 162 -5.94 11.74 -15.98
C GLU A 162 -4.60 12.43 -16.34
N LEU A 163 -3.52 12.10 -15.63
CA LEU A 163 -2.19 12.63 -15.90
C LEU A 163 -1.65 12.13 -17.24
N GLU A 164 -1.77 10.85 -17.52
CA GLU A 164 -1.35 10.25 -18.79
C GLU A 164 -2.14 10.85 -19.97
N GLU A 165 -3.45 11.00 -19.83
CA GLU A 165 -4.28 11.63 -20.85
C GLU A 165 -3.87 13.10 -21.12
N ARG A 166 -3.60 13.87 -20.05
CA ARG A 166 -3.12 15.25 -20.18
C ARG A 166 -1.76 15.31 -20.86
N ASN A 167 -0.84 14.44 -20.48
CA ASN A 167 0.48 14.36 -21.08
C ASN A 167 0.38 13.98 -22.57
N TYR A 168 -0.45 13.01 -22.91
CA TYR A 168 -0.70 12.63 -24.30
C TYR A 168 -1.26 13.78 -25.12
N LYS A 169 -2.28 14.48 -24.61
CA LYS A 169 -2.87 15.66 -25.28
C LYS A 169 -1.84 16.77 -25.48
N MET A 170 -1.00 17.01 -24.49
CA MET A 170 0.08 18.00 -24.57
C MET A 170 1.11 17.63 -25.64
N GLN A 171 1.57 16.39 -25.67
CA GLN A 171 2.50 15.87 -26.69
C GLN A 171 1.89 15.97 -28.09
N LEU A 172 0.61 15.60 -28.25
CA LEU A 172 -0.08 15.71 -29.53
C LEU A 172 -0.19 17.17 -29.99
N THR A 173 -0.46 18.10 -29.08
CA THR A 173 -0.51 19.54 -29.38
C THR A 173 0.86 20.05 -29.86
N PHE A 174 1.93 19.73 -29.15
CA PHE A 174 3.29 20.12 -29.57
C PHE A 174 3.65 19.54 -30.93
N LYS A 175 3.33 18.27 -31.15
CA LYS A 175 3.57 17.62 -32.45
C LYS A 175 2.78 18.26 -33.58
N THR A 176 1.52 18.63 -33.34
CA THR A 176 0.64 19.23 -34.37
C THR A 176 1.07 20.63 -34.75
N VAL A 177 1.55 21.42 -33.79
CA VAL A 177 1.99 22.82 -33.99
C VAL A 177 3.47 22.87 -34.44
N GLY A 178 4.19 21.73 -34.42
CA GLY A 178 5.62 21.71 -34.74
C GLY A 178 6.48 22.37 -33.66
N MET A 179 6.02 22.36 -32.41
CA MET A 179 6.77 22.91 -31.28
C MET A 179 7.62 21.82 -30.64
N SER A 180 8.88 22.11 -30.42
CA SER A 180 9.75 21.37 -29.50
C SER A 180 9.86 22.13 -28.18
N TYR A 181 10.09 21.39 -27.11
CA TYR A 181 10.44 21.97 -25.82
C TYR A 181 11.65 21.26 -25.23
N TRP A 182 12.33 21.91 -24.34
CA TRP A 182 13.52 21.36 -23.71
C TRP A 182 13.58 21.74 -22.23
N ASP A 183 14.16 20.84 -21.46
CA ASP A 183 14.53 21.05 -20.06
C ASP A 183 16.05 21.15 -19.96
N PHE A 184 16.54 22.09 -19.16
CA PHE A 184 17.96 22.22 -18.87
C PHE A 184 18.21 22.07 -17.38
N GLU A 185 18.94 21.03 -17.01
CA GLU A 185 19.35 20.84 -15.63
C GLU A 185 20.66 21.59 -15.36
N VAL A 186 20.59 22.63 -14.55
CA VAL A 186 21.71 23.56 -14.28
C VAL A 186 22.90 22.87 -13.60
N LYS A 187 22.64 21.86 -12.73
CA LYS A 187 23.72 21.17 -11.99
C LYS A 187 24.53 20.23 -12.89
N SER A 188 23.87 19.40 -13.66
CA SER A 188 24.51 18.45 -14.59
C SER A 188 24.88 19.08 -15.92
N LYS A 189 24.37 20.29 -16.21
CA LYS A 189 24.51 20.98 -17.49
C LYS A 189 24.04 20.13 -18.67
N GLN A 190 22.90 19.48 -18.50
CA GLN A 190 22.32 18.59 -19.51
C GLN A 190 20.99 19.11 -20.01
N PHE A 191 20.77 18.99 -21.30
CA PHE A 191 19.47 19.24 -21.93
C PHE A 191 18.72 17.93 -22.18
N LYS A 192 17.42 17.99 -22.03
CA LYS A 192 16.47 17.03 -22.59
C LYS A 192 15.58 17.75 -23.57
N ALA A 193 15.65 17.38 -24.85
CA ALA A 193 14.78 17.95 -25.88
C ALA A 193 13.65 16.95 -26.20
N PHE A 194 12.45 17.51 -26.39
CA PHE A 194 11.25 16.72 -26.64
C PHE A 194 10.58 17.22 -27.92
N ASN A 195 10.15 16.26 -28.76
CA ASN A 195 9.47 16.52 -30.02
C ASN A 195 10.25 17.51 -30.92
N ASP A 196 11.55 17.28 -31.10
CA ASP A 196 12.39 18.10 -31.97
C ASP A 196 12.43 17.47 -33.38
N PRO A 197 11.67 18.03 -34.35
CA PRO A 197 11.62 17.51 -35.70
C PRO A 197 12.86 17.87 -36.55
N VAL A 198 13.69 18.81 -36.08
CA VAL A 198 14.85 19.31 -36.83
C VAL A 198 16.10 18.50 -36.54
N ASN A 199 16.27 18.11 -35.29
CA ASN A 199 17.54 17.52 -34.82
C ASN A 199 17.43 16.03 -34.46
N ASP A 200 16.25 15.43 -34.66
CA ASP A 200 15.98 14.01 -34.35
C ASP A 200 16.33 13.62 -32.89
N PHE A 201 16.25 14.62 -31.99
CA PHE A 201 16.46 14.40 -30.55
C PHE A 201 15.24 13.73 -29.96
N HIS A 202 15.37 12.46 -29.65
CA HIS A 202 14.33 11.72 -28.92
C HIS A 202 14.34 12.08 -27.43
N SER A 203 13.19 11.91 -26.78
CA SER A 203 12.98 12.20 -25.35
C SER A 203 13.93 11.50 -24.39
N GLU A 204 14.62 10.47 -24.86
CA GLU A 204 15.61 9.70 -24.08
C GLU A 204 17.05 10.20 -24.25
N ASN A 205 17.28 11.08 -25.21
CA ASN A 205 18.63 11.59 -25.47
C ASN A 205 18.93 12.80 -24.56
N VAL A 206 19.89 12.59 -23.72
CA VAL A 206 20.48 13.67 -22.90
C VAL A 206 21.66 14.24 -23.68
N ILE A 207 21.61 15.54 -23.97
CA ILE A 207 22.61 16.26 -24.75
C ILE A 207 23.31 17.32 -23.90
N THR A 208 24.55 17.59 -24.21
CA THR A 208 25.32 18.67 -23.57
C THR A 208 25.09 20.00 -24.30
N PRO A 209 25.42 21.15 -23.68
CA PRO A 209 25.41 22.43 -24.36
C PRO A 209 26.24 22.44 -25.66
N GLU A 210 27.37 21.74 -25.66
CA GLU A 210 28.25 21.60 -26.82
C GLU A 210 27.56 20.87 -27.96
N ASP A 211 26.86 19.76 -27.68
CA ASP A 211 26.10 19.00 -28.68
C ASP A 211 25.00 19.88 -29.30
N TYR A 212 24.32 20.68 -28.48
CA TYR A 212 23.29 21.59 -28.96
C TYR A 212 23.85 22.68 -29.88
N LEU A 213 25.05 23.20 -29.59
CA LEU A 213 25.71 24.21 -30.44
C LEU A 213 26.10 23.66 -31.82
N HIS A 214 26.34 22.33 -31.96
CA HIS A 214 26.65 21.72 -33.25
C HIS A 214 25.49 21.79 -34.26
N VAL A 215 24.25 21.83 -33.81
CA VAL A 215 23.06 21.92 -34.65
C VAL A 215 22.54 23.34 -34.81
N THR A 216 23.19 24.30 -34.12
CA THR A 216 22.86 25.75 -34.20
C THR A 216 23.47 26.34 -35.46
N HIS A 217 22.70 27.21 -36.14
CA HIS A 217 23.23 27.94 -37.32
C HIS A 217 24.51 28.73 -36.94
N PRO A 218 25.56 28.71 -37.78
CA PRO A 218 26.83 29.34 -37.44
C PRO A 218 26.76 30.79 -36.96
N GLU A 219 25.84 31.59 -37.51
CA GLU A 219 25.62 33.00 -37.15
C GLU A 219 25.00 33.16 -35.75
N ASP A 220 24.30 32.14 -35.25
CA ASP A 220 23.58 32.19 -33.98
C ASP A 220 24.36 31.56 -32.82
N ILE A 221 25.47 30.85 -33.11
CA ILE A 221 26.27 30.12 -32.10
C ILE A 221 26.70 31.02 -30.94
N GLU A 222 27.17 32.24 -31.26
CA GLU A 222 27.68 33.17 -30.22
C GLU A 222 26.54 33.69 -29.34
N LEU A 223 25.40 33.96 -29.95
CA LEU A 223 24.18 34.36 -29.22
C LEU A 223 23.72 33.23 -28.27
N VAL A 224 23.61 32.02 -28.76
CA VAL A 224 23.17 30.84 -27.96
C VAL A 224 24.17 30.56 -26.84
N ARG A 225 25.48 30.58 -27.11
CA ARG A 225 26.53 30.36 -26.11
C ARG A 225 26.44 31.34 -24.94
N ASN A 226 26.16 32.60 -25.24
CA ASN A 226 26.03 33.64 -24.21
C ASN A 226 24.78 33.50 -23.32
N HIS A 227 23.78 32.75 -23.77
CA HIS A 227 22.56 32.44 -22.99
C HIS A 227 22.63 31.15 -22.16
N ILE A 228 23.54 30.23 -22.51
CA ILE A 228 23.69 28.94 -21.85
C ILE A 228 24.73 29.02 -20.69
N ASN A 229 25.67 29.95 -20.74
CA ASN A 229 26.68 30.18 -19.67
C ASN A 229 26.11 31.04 -18.54
#